data_25d4539ed5b32cd64ed7fd291db2ce69
#
_entry.id   25d4539ed5b32cd64ed7fd291db2ce69
#
_cell.length_a   1.000
_cell.length_b   1.000
_cell.length_c   1.000
_cell.angle_alpha   90.00
_cell.angle_beta   90.00
_cell.angle_gamma   90.00
#
_symmetry.space_group_name_H-M   'P 1'
#
loop_
_entity.id
_entity.type
_entity.pdbx_description
1 polymer ?
#
loop_
_entity_poly.entity_id
_entity_poly.type
_entity_poly.pdbx_seq_one_letter_code
_entity_poly.pdbx_strand_id
1 'polypeptide(L)'
;MEKDIAITQAKALRRKDKLEESQELLISLLQEYPHDAQVLFEVGGSYDVMGLEPEAIPYYERAVQQGLEGADLQECLVCLGSSYRVVGESQEAVDILEEAIEQFPDNYSSKAFLALAYYSNGQADEAVRTLLELLLTTTKDENILAYSDPLDYYKDNLDEVWEE
;
A
#
# COMPACT_ATOMS: atom_id res chain seq x y z
N MET A 1 5.61 14.20 26.24
CA MET A 1 4.43 14.73 25.50
C MET A 1 3.45 13.58 25.33
N GLU A 2 2.17 13.84 25.46
CA GLU A 2 1.16 12.80 25.25
C GLU A 2 1.22 12.27 23.80
N LYS A 3 1.16 10.96 23.66
CA LYS A 3 1.37 10.25 22.38
C LYS A 3 0.53 10.81 21.22
N ASP A 4 -0.76 10.95 21.44
CA ASP A 4 -1.69 11.38 20.39
C ASP A 4 -1.45 12.83 19.94
N ILE A 5 -1.04 13.69 20.87
CA ILE A 5 -0.66 15.08 20.59
C ILE A 5 0.61 15.10 19.74
N ALA A 6 1.62 14.30 20.11
CA ALA A 6 2.88 14.22 19.37
C ALA A 6 2.67 13.70 17.94
N ILE A 7 1.87 12.67 17.77
CA ILE A 7 1.52 12.14 16.45
C ILE A 7 0.80 13.20 15.60
N THR A 8 -0.16 13.90 16.20
CA THR A 8 -0.90 14.96 15.49
C THR A 8 0.03 16.10 15.06
N GLN A 9 0.97 16.50 15.91
CA GLN A 9 1.98 17.51 15.57
C GLN A 9 2.92 17.03 14.47
N ALA A 10 3.39 15.79 14.54
CA ALA A 10 4.25 15.20 13.50
C ALA A 10 3.56 15.17 12.13
N LYS A 11 2.28 14.79 12.10
CA LYS A 11 1.47 14.83 10.87
C LYS A 11 1.28 16.26 10.35
N ALA A 12 1.09 17.23 11.23
CA ALA A 12 0.98 18.63 10.85
C ALA A 12 2.30 19.19 10.26
N LEU A 13 3.44 18.81 10.83
CA LEU A 13 4.77 19.16 10.31
C LEU A 13 4.97 18.56 8.91
N ARG A 14 4.61 17.29 8.71
CA ARG A 14 4.71 16.61 7.42
C ARG A 14 3.89 17.33 6.34
N ARG A 15 2.66 17.76 6.66
CA ARG A 15 1.80 18.53 5.72
C ARG A 15 2.39 19.89 5.33
N LYS A 16 3.27 20.45 6.15
CA LYS A 16 3.99 21.71 5.91
C LYS A 16 5.35 21.49 5.26
N ASP A 17 5.60 20.28 4.77
CA ASP A 17 6.89 19.87 4.18
C ASP A 17 8.09 19.99 5.13
N LYS A 18 7.84 19.92 6.43
CA LYS A 18 8.87 19.90 7.49
C LYS A 18 9.16 18.46 7.89
N LEU A 19 9.71 17.70 6.94
CA LEU A 19 9.86 16.25 7.06
C LEU A 19 10.85 15.86 8.16
N GLU A 20 11.98 16.54 8.25
CA GLU A 20 13.01 16.28 9.27
C GLU A 20 12.50 16.56 10.67
N GLU A 21 11.83 17.71 10.88
CA GLU A 21 11.24 18.07 12.18
C GLU A 21 10.18 17.04 12.61
N SER A 22 9.36 16.59 11.66
CA SER A 22 8.36 15.54 11.88
C SER A 22 9.01 14.23 12.30
N GLN A 23 10.06 13.80 11.61
CA GLN A 23 10.79 12.57 11.90
C GLN A 23 11.49 12.63 13.27
N GLU A 24 12.16 13.71 13.58
CA GLU A 24 12.83 13.90 14.90
C GLU A 24 11.83 13.75 16.05
N LEU A 25 10.64 14.35 15.90
CA LEU A 25 9.58 14.23 16.90
C LEU A 25 9.11 12.77 17.05
N LEU A 26 8.91 12.06 15.95
CA LEU A 26 8.47 10.65 15.95
C LEU A 26 9.53 9.70 16.50
N ILE A 27 10.81 9.93 16.18
CA ILE A 27 11.93 9.14 16.73
C ILE A 27 12.06 9.37 18.25
N SER A 28 11.89 10.60 18.71
CA SER A 28 11.86 10.90 20.13
C SER A 28 10.70 10.19 20.83
N LEU A 29 9.52 10.20 20.20
CA LEU A 29 8.34 9.49 20.71
C LEU A 29 8.56 7.97 20.77
N LEU A 30 9.27 7.41 19.80
CA LEU A 30 9.60 5.98 19.77
C LEU A 30 10.47 5.56 20.96
N GLN A 31 11.32 6.45 21.47
CA GLN A 31 12.11 6.16 22.69
C GLN A 31 11.22 5.99 23.92
N GLU A 32 10.12 6.74 23.99
CA GLU A 32 9.15 6.63 25.09
C GLU A 32 8.21 5.42 24.90
N TYR A 33 7.87 5.09 23.63
CA TYR A 33 6.91 4.04 23.27
C TYR A 33 7.50 3.05 22.26
N PRO A 34 8.55 2.28 22.62
CA PRO A 34 9.33 1.49 21.65
C PRO A 34 8.58 0.31 21.01
N HIS A 35 7.45 -0.08 21.58
CA HIS A 35 6.63 -1.21 21.10
C HIS A 35 5.21 -0.80 20.76
N ASP A 36 4.93 0.49 20.68
CA ASP A 36 3.60 0.98 20.28
C ASP A 36 3.43 0.87 18.76
N ALA A 37 2.42 0.13 18.33
CA ALA A 37 2.17 -0.15 16.93
C ALA A 37 1.95 1.12 16.10
N GLN A 38 1.21 2.08 16.63
CA GLN A 38 0.92 3.34 15.96
C GLN A 38 2.17 4.22 15.81
N VAL A 39 3.00 4.30 16.86
CA VAL A 39 4.27 5.04 16.82
C VAL A 39 5.20 4.43 15.78
N LEU A 40 5.34 3.11 15.78
CA LEU A 40 6.15 2.38 14.78
C LEU A 40 5.68 2.65 13.35
N PHE A 41 4.38 2.62 13.12
CA PHE A 41 3.78 2.94 11.82
C PHE A 41 4.11 4.37 11.37
N GLU A 42 3.96 5.35 12.24
CA GLU A 42 4.26 6.75 11.92
C GLU A 42 5.75 6.99 11.67
N VAL A 43 6.64 6.31 12.41
CA VAL A 43 8.10 6.34 12.14
C VAL A 43 8.40 5.75 10.77
N GLY A 44 7.81 4.61 10.43
CA GLY A 44 7.92 4.03 9.09
C GLY A 44 7.49 5.03 8.01
N GLY A 45 6.33 5.67 8.21
CA GLY A 45 5.83 6.71 7.31
C GLY A 45 6.77 7.91 7.16
N SER A 46 7.52 8.26 8.20
CA SER A 46 8.50 9.36 8.12
C SER A 46 9.66 9.05 7.20
N TYR A 47 10.13 7.82 7.15
CA TYR A 47 11.15 7.37 6.21
C TYR A 47 10.58 7.25 4.79
N ASP A 48 9.40 6.65 4.66
CA ASP A 48 8.73 6.42 3.37
C ASP A 48 8.50 7.73 2.59
N VAL A 49 8.01 8.76 3.25
CA VAL A 49 7.76 10.07 2.63
C VAL A 49 9.05 10.76 2.15
N MET A 50 10.19 10.38 2.68
CA MET A 50 11.51 10.83 2.26
C MET A 50 12.13 9.97 1.14
N GLY A 51 11.44 8.93 0.67
CA GLY A 51 11.96 7.99 -0.30
C GLY A 51 12.99 7.02 0.25
N LEU A 52 12.92 6.75 1.56
CA LEU A 52 13.84 5.86 2.28
C LEU A 52 13.13 4.54 2.62
N GLU A 53 12.64 3.85 1.58
CA GLU A 53 11.87 2.62 1.72
C GLU A 53 12.63 1.50 2.46
N PRO A 54 13.93 1.28 2.23
CA PRO A 54 14.67 0.27 3.00
C PRO A 54 14.63 0.51 4.51
N GLU A 55 14.67 1.77 4.93
CA GLU A 55 14.60 2.16 6.34
C GLU A 55 13.17 2.08 6.88
N ALA A 56 12.16 2.33 6.05
CA ALA A 56 10.75 2.29 6.44
C ALA A 56 10.26 0.86 6.72
N ILE A 57 10.68 -0.11 5.93
CA ILE A 57 10.19 -1.50 5.96
C ILE A 57 10.26 -2.11 7.37
N PRO A 58 11.38 -2.09 8.09
CA PRO A 58 11.45 -2.70 9.44
C PRO A 58 10.45 -2.10 10.43
N TYR A 59 10.15 -0.82 10.33
CA TYR A 59 9.17 -0.17 11.21
C TYR A 59 7.75 -0.58 10.88
N TYR A 60 7.41 -0.67 9.60
CA TYR A 60 6.10 -1.17 9.17
C TYR A 60 5.89 -2.63 9.59
N GLU A 61 6.89 -3.49 9.39
CA GLU A 61 6.83 -4.90 9.82
C GLU A 61 6.61 -5.00 11.34
N ARG A 62 7.35 -4.23 12.12
CA ARG A 62 7.20 -4.19 13.57
C ARG A 62 5.83 -3.67 14.00
N ALA A 63 5.30 -2.66 13.31
CA ALA A 63 3.97 -2.13 13.60
C ALA A 63 2.89 -3.21 13.44
N VAL A 64 2.95 -3.97 12.36
CA VAL A 64 2.03 -5.11 12.12
C VAL A 64 2.20 -6.17 13.20
N GLN A 65 3.43 -6.54 13.56
CA GLN A 65 3.72 -7.51 14.61
C GLN A 65 3.22 -7.07 16.00
N GLN A 66 3.21 -5.77 16.28
CA GLN A 66 2.70 -5.19 17.53
C GLN A 66 1.19 -5.00 17.55
N GLY A 67 0.47 -5.48 16.53
CA GLY A 67 -0.98 -5.49 16.51
C GLY A 67 -1.64 -4.21 16.01
N LEU A 68 -1.02 -3.54 15.05
CA LEU A 68 -1.65 -2.40 14.37
C LEU A 68 -3.02 -2.78 13.81
N GLU A 69 -4.01 -1.93 13.94
CA GLU A 69 -5.41 -2.21 13.61
C GLU A 69 -6.05 -1.11 12.76
N GLY A 70 -7.21 -1.41 12.19
CA GLY A 70 -8.12 -0.46 11.55
C GLY A 70 -7.53 0.25 10.34
N ALA A 71 -7.82 1.54 10.23
CA ALA A 71 -7.38 2.36 9.09
C ALA A 71 -5.85 2.45 8.98
N ASP A 72 -5.15 2.51 10.10
CA ASP A 72 -3.68 2.53 10.12
C ASP A 72 -3.09 1.22 9.59
N LEU A 73 -3.69 0.07 9.92
CA LEU A 73 -3.26 -1.22 9.36
C LEU A 73 -3.50 -1.29 7.86
N GLN A 74 -4.67 -0.82 7.38
CA GLN A 74 -4.95 -0.76 5.94
C GLN A 74 -3.88 0.02 5.19
N GLU A 75 -3.54 1.20 5.67
CA GLU A 75 -2.52 2.05 5.08
C GLU A 75 -1.13 1.41 5.17
N CYS A 76 -0.79 0.84 6.33
CA CYS A 76 0.50 0.18 6.57
C CYS A 76 0.74 -0.98 5.59
N LEU A 77 -0.24 -1.82 5.36
CA LEU A 77 -0.12 -2.96 4.45
C LEU A 77 0.12 -2.51 3.00
N VAL A 78 -0.54 -1.44 2.56
CA VAL A 78 -0.33 -0.86 1.23
C VAL A 78 1.06 -0.24 1.11
N CYS A 79 1.48 0.55 2.10
CA CYS A 79 2.80 1.16 2.14
C CYS A 79 3.92 0.12 2.18
N LEU A 80 3.74 -0.92 2.99
CA LEU A 80 4.69 -2.04 3.08
C LEU A 80 4.81 -2.79 1.74
N GLY A 81 3.68 -3.08 1.11
CA GLY A 81 3.66 -3.72 -0.21
C GLY A 81 4.34 -2.88 -1.28
N SER A 82 4.07 -1.57 -1.31
CA SER A 82 4.73 -0.64 -2.22
C SER A 82 6.24 -0.57 -1.97
N SER A 83 6.65 -0.52 -0.70
CA SER A 83 8.06 -0.47 -0.31
C SER A 83 8.82 -1.74 -0.68
N TYR A 84 8.25 -2.91 -0.44
CA TYR A 84 8.82 -4.19 -0.88
C TYR A 84 9.06 -4.20 -2.39
N ARG A 85 8.09 -3.75 -3.17
CA ARG A 85 8.22 -3.70 -4.63
C ARG A 85 9.39 -2.80 -5.06
N VAL A 86 9.49 -1.63 -4.49
CA VAL A 86 10.53 -0.64 -4.84
C VAL A 86 11.94 -1.14 -4.52
N VAL A 87 12.10 -1.91 -3.43
CA VAL A 87 13.39 -2.51 -3.08
C VAL A 87 13.69 -3.83 -3.80
N GLY A 88 12.80 -4.28 -4.69
CA GLY A 88 12.99 -5.48 -5.49
C GLY A 88 12.48 -6.77 -4.87
N GLU A 89 11.81 -6.70 -3.73
CA GLU A 89 11.19 -7.85 -3.04
C GLU A 89 9.76 -8.05 -3.57
N SER A 90 9.67 -8.42 -4.84
CA SER A 90 8.39 -8.44 -5.57
C SER A 90 7.42 -9.51 -5.07
N GLN A 91 7.92 -10.67 -4.65
CA GLN A 91 7.06 -11.74 -4.12
C GLN A 91 6.48 -11.35 -2.76
N GLU A 92 7.29 -10.76 -1.89
CA GLU A 92 6.85 -10.25 -0.59
C GLU A 92 5.81 -9.14 -0.78
N ALA A 93 5.97 -8.30 -1.80
CA ALA A 93 4.98 -7.28 -2.17
C ALA A 93 3.65 -7.91 -2.57
N VAL A 94 3.66 -8.94 -3.42
CA VAL A 94 2.45 -9.68 -3.80
C VAL A 94 1.77 -10.28 -2.58
N ASP A 95 2.52 -10.99 -1.74
CA ASP A 95 1.97 -11.70 -0.58
C ASP A 95 1.30 -10.74 0.40
N ILE A 96 1.93 -9.63 0.76
CA ILE A 96 1.36 -8.67 1.72
C ILE A 96 0.15 -7.91 1.15
N LEU A 97 0.13 -7.63 -0.15
CA LEU A 97 -1.00 -6.95 -0.79
C LEU A 97 -2.20 -7.89 -0.99
N GLU A 98 -1.97 -9.17 -1.25
CA GLU A 98 -3.02 -10.19 -1.23
C GLU A 98 -3.65 -10.30 0.15
N GLU A 99 -2.83 -10.31 1.21
CA GLU A 99 -3.30 -10.30 2.59
C GLU A 99 -4.12 -9.03 2.91
N ALA A 100 -3.66 -7.87 2.42
CA ALA A 100 -4.40 -6.62 2.58
C ALA A 100 -5.80 -6.66 1.96
N ILE A 101 -5.93 -7.26 0.76
CA ILE A 101 -7.21 -7.43 0.08
C ILE A 101 -8.12 -8.41 0.84
N GLU A 102 -7.56 -9.48 1.38
CA GLU A 102 -8.32 -10.46 2.16
C GLU A 102 -8.88 -9.84 3.45
N GLN A 103 -8.07 -9.05 4.16
CA GLN A 103 -8.51 -8.40 5.39
C GLN A 103 -9.42 -7.19 5.16
N PHE A 104 -9.19 -6.43 4.09
CA PHE A 104 -9.88 -5.17 3.79
C PHE A 104 -10.34 -5.14 2.32
N PRO A 105 -11.33 -5.96 1.94
CA PRO A 105 -11.74 -6.12 0.54
C PRO A 105 -12.32 -4.85 -0.10
N ASP A 106 -12.79 -3.90 0.70
CA ASP A 106 -13.35 -2.63 0.23
C ASP A 106 -12.28 -1.54 0.01
N ASN A 107 -11.03 -1.80 0.38
CA ASN A 107 -9.93 -0.90 0.12
C ASN A 107 -9.30 -1.20 -1.25
N TYR A 108 -9.80 -0.54 -2.28
CA TYR A 108 -9.38 -0.78 -3.67
C TYR A 108 -7.95 -0.31 -3.98
N SER A 109 -7.34 0.54 -3.16
CA SER A 109 -5.94 0.93 -3.35
C SER A 109 -4.99 -0.28 -3.30
N SER A 110 -5.28 -1.27 -2.45
CA SER A 110 -4.51 -2.51 -2.36
C SER A 110 -4.47 -3.26 -3.69
N LYS A 111 -5.58 -3.28 -4.44
CA LYS A 111 -5.66 -3.92 -5.76
C LYS A 111 -4.81 -3.21 -6.80
N ALA A 112 -4.79 -1.88 -6.78
CA ALA A 112 -3.95 -1.10 -7.69
C ALA A 112 -2.46 -1.37 -7.46
N PHE A 113 -2.03 -1.36 -6.19
CA PHE A 113 -0.64 -1.68 -5.84
C PHE A 113 -0.29 -3.15 -6.08
N LEU A 114 -1.24 -4.06 -5.88
CA LEU A 114 -1.05 -5.48 -6.21
C LEU A 114 -0.79 -5.68 -7.71
N ALA A 115 -1.50 -4.98 -8.57
CA ALA A 115 -1.24 -5.02 -10.01
C ALA A 115 0.20 -4.61 -10.35
N LEU A 116 0.71 -3.55 -9.72
CA LEU A 116 2.11 -3.13 -9.87
C LEU A 116 3.08 -4.19 -9.35
N ALA A 117 2.76 -4.83 -8.23
CA ALA A 117 3.57 -5.91 -7.66
C ALA A 117 3.58 -7.14 -8.58
N TYR A 118 2.45 -7.55 -9.13
CA TYR A 118 2.36 -8.61 -10.14
C TYR A 118 3.25 -8.30 -11.36
N TYR A 119 3.18 -7.09 -11.88
CA TYR A 119 4.01 -6.69 -13.01
C TYR A 119 5.50 -6.82 -12.67
N SER A 120 5.93 -6.31 -11.53
CA SER A 120 7.32 -6.40 -11.07
C SER A 120 7.77 -7.85 -10.82
N ASN A 121 6.82 -8.74 -10.47
CA ASN A 121 7.08 -10.17 -10.22
C ASN A 121 7.01 -11.03 -11.48
N GLY A 122 6.96 -10.43 -12.67
CA GLY A 122 6.89 -11.16 -13.94
C GLY A 122 5.52 -11.72 -14.28
N GLN A 123 4.47 -11.30 -13.59
CA GLN A 123 3.09 -11.74 -13.75
C GLN A 123 2.25 -10.65 -14.44
N ALA A 124 2.65 -10.28 -15.65
CA ALA A 124 2.03 -9.18 -16.40
C ALA A 124 0.54 -9.45 -16.73
N ASP A 125 0.19 -10.68 -17.01
CA ASP A 125 -1.19 -11.11 -17.24
C ASP A 125 -2.07 -10.91 -15.99
N GLU A 126 -1.58 -11.30 -14.82
CA GLU A 126 -2.25 -11.05 -13.54
C GLU A 126 -2.41 -9.55 -13.25
N ALA A 127 -1.39 -8.75 -13.57
CA ALA A 127 -1.42 -7.31 -13.40
C ALA A 127 -2.54 -6.68 -14.26
N VAL A 128 -2.63 -7.04 -15.53
CA VAL A 128 -3.66 -6.53 -16.45
C VAL A 128 -5.05 -6.98 -16.00
N ARG A 129 -5.21 -8.26 -15.64
CA ARG A 129 -6.47 -8.79 -15.12
C ARG A 129 -6.96 -8.01 -13.91
N THR A 130 -6.08 -7.82 -12.93
CA THR A 130 -6.39 -7.09 -11.68
C THR A 130 -6.81 -5.65 -11.97
N LEU A 131 -6.12 -4.95 -12.88
CA LEU A 131 -6.46 -3.58 -13.25
C LEU A 131 -7.79 -3.50 -14.01
N LEU A 132 -8.09 -4.45 -14.89
CA LEU A 132 -9.38 -4.51 -15.61
C LEU A 132 -10.54 -4.78 -14.65
N GLU A 133 -10.38 -5.70 -13.71
CA GLU A 133 -11.37 -5.93 -12.65
C GLU A 133 -11.62 -4.67 -11.83
N LEU A 134 -10.54 -4.00 -11.43
CA LEU A 134 -10.62 -2.76 -10.65
C LEU A 134 -11.31 -1.64 -11.46
N LEU A 135 -10.95 -1.49 -12.73
CA LEU A 135 -11.58 -0.52 -13.62
C LEU A 135 -13.08 -0.76 -13.72
N LEU A 136 -13.50 -2.00 -14.01
CA LEU A 136 -14.91 -2.36 -14.17
C LEU A 136 -15.71 -2.21 -12.86
N THR A 137 -15.05 -2.39 -11.71
CA THR A 137 -15.68 -2.24 -10.40
C THR A 137 -15.89 -0.78 -10.01
N THR A 138 -14.97 0.11 -10.41
CA THR A 138 -14.91 1.49 -9.91
C THR A 138 -15.37 2.54 -10.93
N THR A 139 -15.34 2.23 -12.23
CA THR A 139 -15.69 3.21 -13.25
C THR A 139 -17.18 3.57 -13.22
N LYS A 140 -17.45 4.84 -13.52
CA LYS A 140 -18.79 5.38 -13.78
C LYS A 140 -18.93 5.86 -15.23
N ASP A 141 -17.88 5.70 -16.03
CA ASP A 141 -17.88 6.12 -17.42
C ASP A 141 -18.77 5.19 -18.25
N GLU A 142 -19.79 5.78 -18.87
CA GLU A 142 -20.78 5.01 -19.65
C GLU A 142 -20.18 4.34 -20.89
N ASN A 143 -19.15 4.94 -21.50
CA ASN A 143 -18.50 4.38 -22.67
C ASN A 143 -17.69 3.12 -22.30
N ILE A 144 -17.03 3.12 -21.15
CA ILE A 144 -16.34 1.92 -20.64
C ILE A 144 -17.35 0.84 -20.25
N LEU A 145 -18.40 1.21 -19.53
CA LEU A 145 -19.44 0.28 -19.07
C LEU A 145 -20.18 -0.39 -20.23
N ALA A 146 -20.30 0.29 -21.38
CA ALA A 146 -20.88 -0.29 -22.59
C ALA A 146 -20.11 -1.52 -23.10
N TYR A 147 -18.83 -1.65 -22.76
CA TYR A 147 -17.96 -2.76 -23.13
C TYR A 147 -17.61 -3.68 -21.95
N SER A 148 -18.36 -3.63 -20.86
CA SER A 148 -18.07 -4.43 -19.67
C SER A 148 -18.03 -5.93 -19.94
N ASP A 149 -18.93 -6.48 -20.73
CA ASP A 149 -18.94 -7.92 -21.05
C ASP A 149 -17.68 -8.36 -21.81
N PRO A 150 -17.28 -7.74 -22.95
CA PRO A 150 -16.03 -8.11 -23.59
C PRO A 150 -14.79 -7.85 -22.73
N LEU A 151 -14.73 -6.76 -21.96
CA LEU A 151 -13.60 -6.50 -21.07
C LEU A 151 -13.49 -7.54 -19.95
N ASP A 152 -14.61 -7.98 -19.40
CA ASP A 152 -14.66 -9.04 -18.41
C ASP A 152 -14.19 -10.38 -18.98
N TYR A 153 -14.52 -10.68 -20.21
CA TYR A 153 -14.04 -11.87 -20.92
C TYR A 153 -12.53 -11.79 -21.21
N TYR A 154 -12.07 -10.67 -21.79
CA TYR A 154 -10.68 -10.53 -22.20
C TYR A 154 -9.70 -10.53 -21.02
N LYS A 155 -10.08 -10.06 -19.86
CA LYS A 155 -9.19 -10.05 -18.69
C LYS A 155 -8.65 -11.44 -18.32
N ASP A 156 -9.41 -12.51 -18.62
CA ASP A 156 -9.03 -13.91 -18.39
C ASP A 156 -8.53 -14.61 -19.67
N ASN A 157 -8.52 -13.91 -20.79
CA ASN A 157 -8.19 -14.47 -22.12
C ASN A 157 -7.33 -13.48 -22.92
N LEU A 158 -6.29 -12.91 -22.28
CA LEU A 158 -5.47 -11.83 -22.84
C LEU A 158 -4.74 -12.20 -24.13
N ASP A 159 -4.32 -13.47 -24.25
CA ASP A 159 -3.52 -13.97 -25.38
C ASP A 159 -4.37 -14.64 -26.45
N GLU A 160 -5.69 -14.65 -26.30
CA GLU A 160 -6.59 -15.30 -27.25
C GLU A 160 -6.65 -14.51 -28.57
N VAL A 161 -6.39 -15.19 -29.66
CA VAL A 161 -6.44 -14.65 -31.02
C VAL A 161 -7.35 -15.52 -31.85
N TRP A 162 -8.28 -14.89 -32.56
CA TRP A 162 -9.14 -15.61 -33.52
C TRP A 162 -8.37 -15.85 -34.80
N GLU A 163 -8.20 -17.12 -35.18
CA GLU A 163 -7.63 -17.51 -36.46
C GLU A 163 -8.78 -17.57 -37.50
N GLU A 164 -8.51 -17.08 -38.76
CA GLU A 164 -9.45 -17.17 -39.86
C GLU A 164 -9.50 -18.61 -40.47
#